data_9c1df3059a6317ed6b73691f64d78f15
#
_entry.id   9c1df3059a6317ed6b73691f64d78f15
#
_cell.length_a   1.000
_cell.length_b   1.000
_cell.length_c   1.000
_cell.angle_alpha   90.00
_cell.angle_beta   90.00
_cell.angle_gamma   90.00
#
_symmetry.space_group_name_H-M   'P 1'
#
loop_
_entity.id
_entity.type
_entity.pdbx_description
1 polymer ?
#
loop_
_entity_poly.entity_id
_entity_poly.type
_entity_poly.pdbx_seq_one_letter_code
_entity_poly.pdbx_strand_id
1 'polypeptide(L)'
;DVCTVDRALYEHDSFDGFRVVHVPGHSPTDTLYLHESGGFTVTGDHIIQGVNPNPIVRRPLPGQERQPSLIQYQQSLLRTRYLPLGKCYPGHGQPFSNHIEVVDHILERQEKRNEKVLNALGQEAQTPWMVAQRMYGNMSAGDFIFCVSVAIGHLELLEHRGVLRCWRDHHGVLWYQRKNAGIRHAFIIPETETTRESVQ
;
A
#
# COMPACT_ATOMS: atom_id res chain seq x y z
N ASP A 1 -27.72 15.53 -10.32
CA ASP A 1 -27.21 16.90 -10.18
C ASP A 1 -25.78 16.92 -10.70
N VAL A 2 -25.47 17.92 -11.56
CA VAL A 2 -24.10 18.14 -12.04
C VAL A 2 -23.36 18.94 -10.97
N CYS A 3 -22.31 18.34 -10.39
CA CYS A 3 -21.45 19.05 -9.45
C CYS A 3 -20.38 19.81 -10.24
N THR A 4 -20.25 21.10 -9.98
CA THR A 4 -19.16 21.94 -10.52
C THR A 4 -17.98 21.90 -9.56
N VAL A 5 -16.77 21.71 -10.08
CA VAL A 5 -15.54 21.80 -9.29
C VAL A 5 -15.05 23.24 -9.30
N ASP A 6 -15.09 23.90 -8.15
CA ASP A 6 -14.64 25.30 -8.03
C ASP A 6 -13.11 25.41 -8.03
N ARG A 7 -12.43 24.43 -7.44
CA ARG A 7 -10.96 24.39 -7.36
C ARG A 7 -10.44 22.96 -7.36
N ALA A 8 -9.49 22.66 -8.22
CA ALA A 8 -8.68 21.45 -8.15
C ALA A 8 -7.54 21.67 -7.14
N LEU A 9 -7.27 20.67 -6.30
CA LEU A 9 -6.19 20.70 -5.32
C LEU A 9 -5.07 19.73 -5.74
N TYR A 10 -3.84 20.18 -5.59
CA TYR A 10 -2.65 19.45 -5.93
C TYR A 10 -1.78 19.20 -4.69
N GLU A 11 -0.76 18.36 -4.84
CA GLU A 11 0.25 18.12 -3.80
C GLU A 11 0.82 19.44 -3.28
N HIS A 12 0.85 19.60 -1.97
CA HIS A 12 1.29 20.79 -1.22
C HIS A 12 0.38 22.04 -1.29
N ASP A 13 -0.75 21.98 -1.97
CA ASP A 13 -1.72 23.07 -1.88
C ASP A 13 -2.22 23.25 -0.44
N SER A 14 -2.61 24.49 -0.12
CA SER A 14 -3.25 24.82 1.14
C SER A 14 -4.64 25.42 0.89
N PHE A 15 -5.60 25.06 1.73
CA PHE A 15 -6.95 25.64 1.75
C PHE A 15 -7.54 25.57 3.16
N ASP A 16 -8.15 26.63 3.63
CA ASP A 16 -8.85 26.72 4.92
C ASP A 16 -8.05 26.14 6.13
N GLY A 17 -6.73 26.36 6.13
CA GLY A 17 -5.82 25.87 7.17
C GLY A 17 -5.38 24.41 7.00
N PHE A 18 -5.79 23.74 5.93
CA PHE A 18 -5.33 22.39 5.58
C PHE A 18 -4.24 22.43 4.52
N ARG A 19 -3.25 21.58 4.69
CA ARG A 19 -2.25 21.23 3.69
C ARG A 19 -2.60 19.89 3.05
N VAL A 20 -2.53 19.84 1.72
CA VAL A 20 -2.79 18.65 0.90
C VAL A 20 -1.53 17.79 0.78
N VAL A 21 -1.64 16.51 1.07
CA VAL A 21 -0.57 15.52 0.87
C VAL A 21 -1.14 14.31 0.17
N HIS A 22 -0.70 14.05 -1.06
CA HIS A 22 -1.12 12.87 -1.81
C HIS A 22 -0.42 11.62 -1.30
N VAL A 23 -1.19 10.57 -1.06
CA VAL A 23 -0.74 9.28 -0.52
C VAL A 23 -1.35 8.12 -1.33
N PRO A 24 -1.07 8.06 -2.66
CA PRO A 24 -1.68 7.06 -3.53
C PRO A 24 -1.34 5.65 -3.07
N GLY A 25 -2.28 4.73 -3.30
CA GLY A 25 -2.05 3.31 -3.04
C GLY A 25 -3.32 2.54 -2.74
N HIS A 26 -3.99 2.77 -1.62
CA HIS A 26 -5.31 2.18 -1.35
C HIS A 26 -6.30 2.61 -2.45
N SER A 27 -6.32 3.89 -2.78
CA SER A 27 -6.86 4.40 -4.04
C SER A 27 -5.82 5.28 -4.78
N PRO A 28 -5.98 5.50 -6.10
CA PRO A 28 -5.01 6.29 -6.87
C PRO A 28 -4.93 7.76 -6.44
N THR A 29 -5.96 8.26 -5.79
CA THR A 29 -6.11 9.68 -5.41
C THR A 29 -6.22 9.89 -3.92
N ASP A 30 -5.80 8.90 -3.10
CA ASP A 30 -5.80 9.07 -1.66
C ASP A 30 -5.01 10.31 -1.25
N THR A 31 -5.59 11.06 -0.35
CA THR A 31 -5.09 12.36 0.07
C THR A 31 -5.27 12.54 1.57
N LEU A 32 -4.23 12.99 2.24
CA LEU A 32 -4.30 13.47 3.61
C LEU A 32 -4.55 14.98 3.59
N TYR A 33 -5.41 15.44 4.50
CA TYR A 33 -5.63 16.86 4.76
C TYR A 33 -5.13 17.16 6.17
N LEU A 34 -3.93 17.76 6.25
CA LEU A 34 -3.28 18.12 7.51
C LEU A 34 -3.71 19.52 7.93
N HIS A 35 -4.39 19.63 9.06
CA HIS A 35 -4.75 20.94 9.61
C HIS A 35 -3.56 21.54 10.36
N GLU A 36 -2.94 22.59 9.81
CA GLU A 36 -1.65 23.11 10.24
C GLU A 36 -1.64 23.66 11.68
N SER A 37 -2.72 24.30 12.12
CA SER A 37 -2.83 24.86 13.48
C SER A 37 -3.66 24.00 14.44
N GLY A 38 -4.48 23.08 13.93
CA GLY A 38 -5.42 22.29 14.73
C GLY A 38 -4.85 20.99 15.29
N GLY A 39 -3.64 20.58 14.89
CA GLY A 39 -3.00 19.36 15.35
C GLY A 39 -3.79 18.10 15.00
N PHE A 40 -4.48 18.08 13.86
CA PHE A 40 -5.23 16.90 13.39
C PHE A 40 -5.14 16.75 11.86
N THR A 41 -5.44 15.55 11.41
CA THR A 41 -5.41 15.18 9.98
C THR A 41 -6.61 14.33 9.61
N VAL A 42 -7.26 14.64 8.48
CA VAL A 42 -8.23 13.74 7.86
C VAL A 42 -7.44 12.75 7.00
N THR A 43 -7.54 11.46 7.32
CA THR A 43 -6.70 10.42 6.71
C THR A 43 -7.43 9.55 5.69
N GLY A 44 -8.75 9.68 5.58
CA GLY A 44 -9.55 8.80 4.71
C GLY A 44 -9.28 7.33 5.00
N ASP A 45 -9.20 6.52 3.97
CA ASP A 45 -8.90 5.09 4.09
C ASP A 45 -7.41 4.77 3.91
N HIS A 46 -6.55 5.78 3.86
CA HIS A 46 -5.11 5.57 3.78
C HIS A 46 -4.57 4.82 5.01
N ILE A 47 -4.95 5.24 6.20
CA ILE A 47 -4.64 4.55 7.46
C ILE A 47 -5.87 4.46 8.36
N ILE A 48 -6.18 3.25 8.83
CA ILE A 48 -7.31 2.96 9.71
C ILE A 48 -6.81 2.05 10.84
N GLN A 49 -7.08 2.44 12.08
CA GLN A 49 -6.66 1.64 13.23
C GLN A 49 -7.37 0.27 13.24
N GLY A 50 -6.59 -0.82 13.39
CA GLY A 50 -7.12 -2.19 13.45
C GLY A 50 -7.50 -2.80 12.09
N VAL A 51 -7.48 -2.03 11.02
CA VAL A 51 -7.77 -2.47 9.66
C VAL A 51 -6.48 -2.49 8.83
N ASN A 52 -6.42 -3.36 7.84
CA ASN A 52 -5.36 -3.33 6.82
C ASN A 52 -6.00 -2.94 5.48
N PRO A 53 -6.00 -1.65 5.14
CA PRO A 53 -6.53 -1.21 3.86
C PRO A 53 -5.74 -1.88 2.73
N ASN A 54 -6.46 -2.57 1.83
CA ASN A 54 -5.79 -3.26 0.73
C ASN A 54 -5.96 -2.45 -0.55
N PRO A 55 -4.88 -2.17 -1.27
CA PRO A 55 -4.97 -1.62 -2.61
C PRO A 55 -5.67 -2.61 -3.54
N ILE A 56 -6.68 -2.14 -4.26
CA ILE A 56 -7.34 -2.94 -5.29
C ILE A 56 -6.66 -2.67 -6.63
N VAL A 57 -6.27 -3.74 -7.31
CA VAL A 57 -5.73 -3.64 -8.67
C VAL A 57 -6.83 -3.15 -9.60
N ARG A 58 -6.60 -2.00 -10.23
CA ARG A 58 -7.54 -1.37 -11.15
C ARG A 58 -7.05 -1.47 -12.58
N ARG A 59 -8.01 -1.50 -13.50
CA ARG A 59 -7.69 -1.38 -14.93
C ARG A 59 -7.16 0.04 -15.19
N PRO A 60 -6.06 0.20 -15.93
CA PRO A 60 -5.57 1.53 -16.31
C PRO A 60 -6.58 2.24 -17.21
N LEU A 61 -6.55 3.57 -17.17
CA LEU A 61 -7.27 4.36 -18.16
C LEU A 61 -6.68 4.16 -19.57
N PRO A 62 -7.45 4.36 -20.64
CA PRO A 62 -6.93 4.23 -22.00
C PRO A 62 -5.68 5.08 -22.21
N GLY A 63 -4.61 4.47 -22.75
CA GLY A 63 -3.32 5.13 -22.96
C GLY A 63 -2.43 5.30 -21.73
N GLN A 64 -2.84 4.79 -20.57
CA GLN A 64 -2.04 4.82 -19.34
C GLN A 64 -1.54 3.42 -18.97
N GLU A 65 -0.37 3.35 -18.37
CA GLU A 65 0.12 2.13 -17.74
C GLU A 65 -0.54 1.90 -16.38
N ARG A 66 -0.74 0.63 -16.05
CA ARG A 66 -1.26 0.27 -14.73
C ARG A 66 -0.19 0.52 -13.65
N GLN A 67 -0.57 1.30 -12.66
CA GLN A 67 0.29 1.59 -11.53
C GLN A 67 0.31 0.41 -10.52
N PRO A 68 1.46 0.07 -9.96
CA PRO A 68 1.60 -0.99 -8.95
C PRO A 68 1.09 -0.48 -7.59
N SER A 69 -0.20 -0.59 -7.34
CA SER A 69 -0.90 0.04 -6.21
C SER A 69 -0.30 -0.30 -4.84
N LEU A 70 0.12 -1.55 -4.61
CA LEU A 70 0.70 -1.94 -3.31
C LEU A 70 2.09 -1.33 -3.10
N ILE A 71 2.90 -1.19 -4.14
CA ILE A 71 4.20 -0.54 -4.06
C ILE A 71 4.02 0.95 -3.74
N GLN A 72 3.10 1.63 -4.44
CA GLN A 72 2.75 3.02 -4.15
C GLN A 72 2.25 3.16 -2.71
N TYR A 73 1.38 2.25 -2.25
CA TYR A 73 0.86 2.27 -0.90
C TYR A 73 1.95 2.14 0.16
N GLN A 74 2.92 1.24 -0.03
CA GLN A 74 4.05 1.13 0.89
C GLN A 74 4.89 2.41 0.94
N GLN A 75 5.16 3.02 -0.21
CA GLN A 75 5.88 4.31 -0.28
C GLN A 75 5.11 5.41 0.45
N SER A 76 3.80 5.47 0.25
CA SER A 76 2.91 6.42 0.94
C SER A 76 2.87 6.17 2.45
N LEU A 77 2.81 4.93 2.90
CA LEU A 77 2.86 4.57 4.34
C LEU A 77 4.18 4.97 4.99
N LEU A 78 5.32 4.68 4.33
CA LEU A 78 6.63 5.08 4.83
C LEU A 78 6.76 6.60 4.92
N ARG A 79 6.26 7.35 3.94
CA ARG A 79 6.18 8.82 4.00
C ARG A 79 5.30 9.28 5.17
N THR A 80 4.11 8.71 5.31
CA THR A 80 3.12 9.06 6.34
C THR A 80 3.66 8.90 7.75
N ARG A 81 4.51 7.90 7.97
CA ARG A 81 5.15 7.61 9.25
C ARG A 81 5.93 8.82 9.82
N TYR A 82 6.47 9.67 8.95
CA TYR A 82 7.28 10.84 9.33
C TYR A 82 6.50 12.16 9.30
N LEU A 83 5.21 12.15 8.97
CA LEU A 83 4.39 13.36 8.95
C LEU A 83 3.84 13.68 10.34
N PRO A 84 3.72 14.96 10.72
CA PRO A 84 3.17 15.39 12.01
C PRO A 84 1.63 15.37 11.96
N LEU A 85 1.02 14.18 11.91
CA LEU A 85 -0.42 14.06 11.67
C LEU A 85 -1.30 14.50 12.84
N GLY A 86 -0.76 14.45 14.10
CA GLY A 86 -1.56 14.70 15.28
C GLY A 86 -2.70 13.69 15.41
N LYS A 87 -3.91 14.15 15.71
CA LYS A 87 -5.10 13.31 15.79
C LYS A 87 -5.61 12.96 14.38
N CYS A 88 -5.68 11.68 14.07
CA CYS A 88 -6.12 11.17 12.77
C CYS A 88 -7.62 10.90 12.76
N TYR A 89 -8.30 11.35 11.71
CA TYR A 89 -9.71 11.11 11.45
C TYR A 89 -9.82 10.25 10.18
N PRO A 90 -10.00 8.91 10.33
CA PRO A 90 -10.11 8.00 9.20
C PRO A 90 -11.49 8.04 8.55
N GLY A 91 -11.62 7.48 7.35
CA GLY A 91 -12.90 7.30 6.65
C GLY A 91 -13.83 6.31 7.35
N HIS A 92 -13.26 5.36 8.10
CA HIS A 92 -13.97 4.35 8.87
C HIS A 92 -13.32 4.15 10.25
N GLY A 93 -14.14 3.79 11.27
CA GLY A 93 -13.68 3.52 12.63
C GLY A 93 -13.57 4.77 13.49
N GLN A 94 -12.80 4.68 14.58
CA GLN A 94 -12.66 5.76 15.55
C GLN A 94 -11.40 6.59 15.28
N PRO A 95 -11.40 7.90 15.61
CA PRO A 95 -10.19 8.72 15.57
C PRO A 95 -9.11 8.17 16.51
N PHE A 96 -7.83 8.34 16.11
CA PHE A 96 -6.66 7.86 16.84
C PHE A 96 -5.50 8.87 16.76
N SER A 97 -4.46 8.72 17.62
CA SER A 97 -3.31 9.64 17.64
C SER A 97 -1.96 8.92 17.54
N ASN A 98 -1.96 7.60 17.42
CA ASN A 98 -0.77 6.75 17.33
C ASN A 98 -0.50 6.28 15.88
N HIS A 99 -0.51 7.22 14.92
CA HIS A 99 -0.40 6.90 13.50
C HIS A 99 0.86 6.11 13.13
N ILE A 100 1.98 6.35 13.83
CA ILE A 100 3.24 5.61 13.60
C ILE A 100 3.03 4.12 13.86
N GLU A 101 2.44 3.76 15.02
CA GLU A 101 2.14 2.37 15.37
C GLU A 101 1.14 1.73 14.38
N VAL A 102 0.14 2.50 13.93
CA VAL A 102 -0.83 2.04 12.94
C VAL A 102 -0.15 1.74 11.62
N VAL A 103 0.73 2.63 11.14
CA VAL A 103 1.52 2.44 9.92
C VAL A 103 2.43 1.21 10.05
N ASP A 104 3.19 1.11 11.14
CA ASP A 104 4.10 -0.01 11.38
C ASP A 104 3.35 -1.35 11.40
N HIS A 105 2.18 -1.38 12.03
CA HIS A 105 1.32 -2.56 12.04
C HIS A 105 0.78 -2.95 10.65
N ILE A 106 0.40 -1.96 9.83
CA ILE A 106 -0.02 -2.21 8.45
C ILE A 106 1.14 -2.82 7.64
N LEU A 107 2.34 -2.25 7.74
CA LEU A 107 3.54 -2.74 7.06
C LEU A 107 3.88 -4.17 7.50
N GLU A 108 3.86 -4.47 8.81
CA GLU A 108 4.08 -5.80 9.35
C GLU A 108 3.08 -6.83 8.80
N ARG A 109 1.80 -6.47 8.73
CA ARG A 109 0.76 -7.33 8.15
C ARG A 109 0.98 -7.60 6.67
N GLN A 110 1.49 -6.61 5.92
CA GLN A 110 1.86 -6.80 4.53
C GLN A 110 3.05 -7.78 4.38
N GLU A 111 4.05 -7.71 5.26
CA GLU A 111 5.16 -8.67 5.26
C GLU A 111 4.67 -10.10 5.56
N LYS A 112 3.85 -10.29 6.58
CA LYS A 112 3.22 -11.59 6.86
C LYS A 112 2.42 -12.13 5.67
N ARG A 113 1.84 -11.23 4.87
CA ARG A 113 1.12 -11.61 3.65
C ARG A 113 2.07 -11.95 2.51
N ASN A 114 3.22 -11.28 2.39
CA ASN A 114 4.29 -11.66 1.47
C ASN A 114 4.76 -13.10 1.70
N GLU A 115 4.94 -13.50 2.97
CA GLU A 115 5.29 -14.88 3.32
C GLU A 115 4.20 -15.87 2.88
N LYS A 116 2.91 -15.55 3.10
CA LYS A 116 1.79 -16.38 2.64
C LYS A 116 1.77 -16.51 1.11
N VAL A 117 2.01 -15.42 0.37
CA VAL A 117 2.11 -15.45 -1.10
C VAL A 117 3.28 -16.31 -1.55
N LEU A 118 4.44 -16.17 -0.93
CA LEU A 118 5.60 -17.01 -1.24
C LEU A 118 5.32 -18.50 -0.98
N ASN A 119 4.69 -18.83 0.13
CA ASN A 119 4.32 -20.22 0.44
C ASN A 119 3.31 -20.78 -0.58
N ALA A 120 2.32 -19.98 -0.97
CA ALA A 120 1.34 -20.37 -1.99
C ALA A 120 1.97 -20.51 -3.38
N LEU A 121 2.94 -19.64 -3.73
CA LEU A 121 3.65 -19.71 -5.01
C LEU A 121 4.49 -21.00 -5.13
N GLY A 122 5.14 -21.44 -4.01
CA GLY A 122 6.02 -22.60 -4.04
C GLY A 122 7.28 -22.37 -4.90
N GLN A 123 7.75 -23.41 -5.60
CA GLN A 123 8.97 -23.38 -6.43
C GLN A 123 8.66 -23.24 -7.92
N GLU A 124 7.48 -23.72 -8.34
CA GLU A 124 7.05 -23.72 -9.73
C GLU A 124 6.50 -22.35 -10.16
N ALA A 125 6.53 -22.12 -11.47
CA ALA A 125 5.91 -20.93 -12.03
C ALA A 125 4.40 -20.97 -11.87
N GLN A 126 3.81 -19.84 -11.45
CA GLN A 126 2.38 -19.72 -11.22
C GLN A 126 1.83 -18.38 -11.70
N THR A 127 0.56 -18.39 -12.09
CA THR A 127 -0.18 -17.17 -12.37
C THR A 127 -0.73 -16.56 -11.07
N PRO A 128 -1.07 -15.26 -11.04
CA PRO A 128 -1.71 -14.65 -9.88
C PRO A 128 -3.00 -15.36 -9.44
N TRP A 129 -3.76 -15.86 -10.41
CA TRP A 129 -4.95 -16.66 -10.16
C TRP A 129 -4.65 -17.93 -9.37
N MET A 130 -3.65 -18.72 -9.80
CA MET A 130 -3.25 -19.95 -9.12
C MET A 130 -2.77 -19.69 -7.70
N VAL A 131 -2.03 -18.59 -7.49
CA VAL A 131 -1.60 -18.16 -6.15
C VAL A 131 -2.80 -17.77 -5.30
N ALA A 132 -3.73 -16.97 -5.83
CA ALA A 132 -4.95 -16.59 -5.11
C ALA A 132 -5.79 -17.82 -4.71
N GLN A 133 -5.96 -18.78 -5.60
CA GLN A 133 -6.67 -20.02 -5.29
C GLN A 133 -6.01 -20.81 -4.15
N ARG A 134 -4.67 -20.88 -4.13
CA ARG A 134 -3.94 -21.57 -3.04
C ARG A 134 -4.02 -20.83 -1.70
N MET A 135 -4.10 -19.50 -1.73
CA MET A 135 -4.21 -18.68 -0.52
C MET A 135 -5.61 -18.72 0.11
N TYR A 136 -6.64 -18.73 -0.72
CA TYR A 136 -8.01 -18.48 -0.30
C TYR A 136 -8.98 -19.64 -0.57
N GLY A 137 -8.56 -20.66 -1.32
CA GLY A 137 -9.42 -21.79 -1.68
C GLY A 137 -10.55 -21.39 -2.64
N ASN A 138 -11.75 -21.87 -2.37
CA ASN A 138 -12.94 -21.53 -3.17
C ASN A 138 -13.40 -20.10 -2.83
N MET A 139 -13.13 -19.18 -3.73
CA MET A 139 -13.53 -17.78 -3.61
C MET A 139 -14.97 -17.61 -4.13
N SER A 140 -15.80 -16.87 -3.38
CA SER A 140 -17.08 -16.42 -3.90
C SER A 140 -16.91 -15.43 -5.05
N ALA A 141 -17.94 -15.24 -5.86
CA ALA A 141 -17.91 -14.24 -6.94
C ALA A 141 -17.66 -12.81 -6.40
N GLY A 142 -18.11 -12.51 -5.18
CA GLY A 142 -17.88 -11.22 -4.52
C GLY A 142 -16.44 -11.03 -4.04
N ASP A 143 -15.80 -12.11 -3.58
CA ASP A 143 -14.43 -12.04 -3.02
C ASP A 143 -13.33 -12.15 -4.08
N PHE A 144 -13.68 -12.63 -5.27
CA PHE A 144 -12.74 -12.92 -6.36
C PHE A 144 -11.81 -11.74 -6.68
N ILE A 145 -12.39 -10.55 -6.95
CA ILE A 145 -11.62 -9.36 -7.34
C ILE A 145 -10.66 -8.97 -6.22
N PHE A 146 -11.11 -9.03 -4.98
CA PHE A 146 -10.29 -8.71 -3.82
C PHE A 146 -9.12 -9.69 -3.65
N CYS A 147 -9.39 -10.99 -3.66
CA CYS A 147 -8.38 -12.04 -3.45
C CYS A 147 -7.32 -12.02 -4.56
N VAL A 148 -7.73 -11.86 -5.82
CA VAL A 148 -6.79 -11.78 -6.95
C VAL A 148 -6.00 -10.48 -6.91
N SER A 149 -6.62 -9.34 -6.54
CA SER A 149 -5.90 -8.07 -6.38
C SER A 149 -4.82 -8.15 -5.31
N VAL A 150 -5.11 -8.82 -4.18
CA VAL A 150 -4.12 -9.06 -3.13
C VAL A 150 -2.96 -9.89 -3.67
N ALA A 151 -3.24 -11.00 -4.35
CA ALA A 151 -2.18 -11.84 -4.93
C ALA A 151 -1.32 -11.07 -5.94
N ILE A 152 -1.92 -10.31 -6.85
CA ILE A 152 -1.21 -9.48 -7.84
C ILE A 152 -0.32 -8.46 -7.12
N GLY A 153 -0.87 -7.69 -6.19
CA GLY A 153 -0.12 -6.63 -5.52
C GLY A 153 1.12 -7.16 -4.78
N HIS A 154 0.98 -8.29 -4.07
CA HIS A 154 2.10 -8.90 -3.36
C HIS A 154 3.13 -9.57 -4.29
N LEU A 155 2.69 -10.19 -5.39
CA LEU A 155 3.59 -10.75 -6.41
C LEU A 155 4.42 -9.64 -7.08
N GLU A 156 3.81 -8.52 -7.42
CA GLU A 156 4.49 -7.35 -7.96
C GLU A 156 5.49 -6.73 -6.98
N LEU A 157 5.10 -6.62 -5.71
CA LEU A 157 5.99 -6.13 -4.66
C LEU A 157 7.21 -7.04 -4.48
N LEU A 158 7.02 -8.36 -4.49
CA LEU A 158 8.09 -9.33 -4.37
C LEU A 158 8.99 -9.37 -5.63
N GLU A 159 8.42 -9.14 -6.80
CA GLU A 159 9.16 -8.99 -8.05
C GLU A 159 9.99 -7.71 -8.03
N HIS A 160 9.39 -6.58 -7.64
CA HIS A 160 10.09 -5.30 -7.47
C HIS A 160 11.25 -5.38 -6.49
N ARG A 161 11.12 -6.17 -5.41
CA ARG A 161 12.20 -6.45 -4.44
C ARG A 161 13.23 -7.46 -4.96
N GLY A 162 13.08 -7.97 -6.17
CA GLY A 162 14.02 -8.91 -6.78
C GLY A 162 13.90 -10.36 -6.28
N VAL A 163 12.90 -10.69 -5.46
CA VAL A 163 12.64 -12.04 -4.93
C VAL A 163 12.07 -12.97 -6.00
N LEU A 164 11.22 -12.42 -6.87
CA LEU A 164 10.58 -13.14 -7.96
C LEU A 164 11.11 -12.67 -9.31
N ARG A 165 10.91 -13.49 -10.32
CA ARG A 165 10.92 -13.11 -11.73
C ARG A 165 9.50 -13.16 -12.28
N CYS A 166 9.19 -12.26 -13.21
CA CYS A 166 7.90 -12.16 -13.89
C CYS A 166 8.12 -12.17 -15.39
N TRP A 167 7.22 -12.81 -16.13
CA TRP A 167 7.17 -12.73 -17.61
C TRP A 167 5.73 -12.88 -18.09
N ARG A 168 5.50 -12.51 -19.34
CA ARG A 168 4.24 -12.80 -20.05
C ARG A 168 4.44 -13.94 -21.03
N ASP A 169 3.48 -14.84 -21.08
CA ASP A 169 3.45 -15.84 -22.14
C ASP A 169 2.87 -15.26 -23.45
N HIS A 170 2.79 -16.11 -24.48
CA HIS A 170 2.26 -15.73 -25.79
C HIS A 170 0.76 -15.40 -25.81
N HIS A 171 0.03 -15.74 -24.75
CA HIS A 171 -1.35 -15.33 -24.52
C HIS A 171 -1.47 -14.04 -23.68
N GLY A 172 -0.34 -13.44 -23.27
CA GLY A 172 -0.29 -12.25 -22.44
C GLY A 172 -0.53 -12.50 -20.95
N VAL A 173 -0.57 -13.77 -20.53
CA VAL A 173 -0.75 -14.15 -19.11
C VAL A 173 0.55 -13.91 -18.34
N LEU A 174 0.43 -13.29 -17.18
CA LEU A 174 1.56 -13.07 -16.26
C LEU A 174 1.86 -14.35 -15.48
N TRP A 175 3.14 -14.70 -15.45
CA TRP A 175 3.70 -15.80 -14.69
C TRP A 175 4.76 -15.29 -13.72
N TYR A 176 4.77 -15.83 -12.51
CA TYR A 176 5.72 -15.50 -11.46
C TYR A 176 6.43 -16.77 -10.97
N GLN A 177 7.71 -16.65 -10.67
CA GLN A 177 8.51 -17.74 -10.10
C GLN A 177 9.57 -17.19 -9.17
N ARG A 178 9.91 -17.93 -8.11
CA ARG A 178 11.04 -17.58 -7.24
C ARG A 178 12.33 -17.57 -8.04
N LYS A 179 13.17 -16.57 -7.80
CA LYS A 179 14.56 -16.63 -8.25
C LYS A 179 15.30 -17.65 -7.38
N ASN A 180 16.11 -18.52 -8.00
CA ASN A 180 16.93 -19.49 -7.28
C ASN A 180 17.83 -18.77 -6.27
N ALA A 181 17.94 -19.32 -5.06
CA ALA A 181 18.50 -18.64 -3.90
C ALA A 181 19.94 -18.14 -4.12
N GLY A 182 20.09 -16.85 -4.21
CA GLY A 182 21.24 -16.00 -3.97
C GLY A 182 20.84 -14.78 -3.14
N ILE A 183 19.72 -14.83 -2.43
CA ILE A 183 19.03 -13.64 -1.94
C ILE A 183 19.34 -13.39 -0.47
N ARG A 184 20.02 -12.26 -0.25
CA ARG A 184 20.06 -11.62 1.07
C ARG A 184 18.74 -10.94 1.31
N HIS A 185 18.07 -11.27 2.43
CA HIS A 185 16.96 -10.48 2.94
C HIS A 185 17.48 -9.08 3.29
N ALA A 186 17.16 -8.09 2.47
CA ALA A 186 17.41 -6.70 2.76
C ALA A 186 16.07 -6.01 3.00
N PHE A 187 15.50 -6.23 4.18
CA PHE A 187 14.59 -5.26 4.76
C PHE A 187 15.36 -4.56 5.88
N ILE A 188 15.99 -3.46 5.54
CA ILE A 188 16.52 -2.54 6.54
C ILE A 188 15.40 -1.54 6.80
N ILE A 189 14.66 -1.75 7.90
CA ILE A 189 14.02 -0.61 8.57
C ILE A 189 15.21 0.24 9.02
N PRO A 190 15.33 1.51 8.61
CA PRO A 190 16.41 2.35 9.11
C PRO A 190 16.28 2.40 10.63
N GLU A 191 17.27 1.89 11.34
CA GLU A 191 17.38 2.09 12.79
C GLU A 191 17.41 3.60 13.03
N THR A 192 16.56 4.07 13.93
CA THR A 192 16.55 5.45 14.38
C THR A 192 17.89 5.74 15.02
N GLU A 193 18.73 6.57 14.39
CA GLU A 193 19.85 7.22 15.05
C GLU A 193 19.29 8.05 16.22
N THR A 194 19.39 7.49 17.41
CA THR A 194 19.16 8.22 18.66
C THR A 194 20.33 9.19 18.81
N THR A 195 20.14 10.42 18.33
CA THR A 195 21.05 11.52 18.63
C THR A 195 21.05 11.74 20.15
N ARG A 196 22.03 11.18 20.82
CA ARG A 196 22.38 11.60 22.19
C ARG A 196 23.07 12.97 22.07
N GLU A 197 22.30 14.03 22.18
CA GLU A 197 22.87 15.31 22.55
C GLU A 197 23.27 15.26 24.03
N SER A 198 24.55 15.16 24.25
CA SER A 198 25.19 15.39 25.56
C SER A 198 25.13 16.87 25.86
N VAL A 199 24.35 17.20 26.89
CA VAL A 199 24.39 18.49 27.56
C VAL A 199 25.75 18.61 28.26
N GLN A 200 26.49 19.64 27.91
CA GLN A 200 27.49 20.31 28.75
C GLN A 200 27.09 21.77 28.92
#